data_a1d72310e4f224381fff3a19ee8f394f
#
_entry.id   a1d72310e4f224381fff3a19ee8f394f
#
_cell.length_a   1.000
_cell.length_b   1.000
_cell.length_c   1.000
_cell.angle_alpha   90.00
_cell.angle_beta   90.00
_cell.angle_gamma   90.00
#
_symmetry.space_group_name_H-M   'P 1'
#
loop_
_entity.id
_entity.type
_entity.pdbx_description
1 polymer ?
#
loop_
_entity_poly.entity_id
_entity_poly.type
_entity_poly.pdbx_seq_one_letter_code
_entity_poly.pdbx_strand_id
1 'polypeptide(L)'
;MHSMILRNKPHGFIQCLILYLLVNIIQESPWARGDASGDSHQAVRVFIFAGQSNMEGADSNKDHIQRFPPFRGLDQPQLDVPFWYCLGRENKNRSQGWTTLQPVGSLVGPELSFAAHLKPELSGSLAIIKCAAGGTHLGGDWNPDQPSGFKMYPLLLQEVREALGQLTAQGVTYRLEGLVWHQGENDMFVPEYMARYGDHLIGFMDRLRQDLKAPQLPVFIGELCTKTIWGMDLRPRMYAISQGQKKAAAVDKHAFYVRNAHVGVEMGQPVGLHYHYGTLGQLEQGVEFAEAYLRHLGKGRKGNPSLSKWPYKEGETVRLFILAGHRNMEGEWAFVQDLESDDGARDWRRPISEVAFKYTLGGGVWQSNGWEALSPAGLYGTFGPEVSFGHVMQEALSGPMGMLKVTHSGSQIIDWTPEGSEAKDRHFYPVWIACIQEAVADLEACGHPVDLAGVFYHLGENDMSFGPYRRQAVSRLKRLMEQTRADLKAPELDWFVSQQPPTDQEALNRLNVTAELTELAAADPHLTHIKVFDLPQQDRLLIGTEGIVALGKRLAETYLQSR
;
A
#
# COMPACT_ATOMS: atom_id res chain seq x y z
N MET A 1 9.74 0.26 91.33
CA MET A 1 10.49 -0.84 91.99
C MET A 1 11.49 -1.41 90.99
N HIS A 2 12.72 -1.23 91.41
CA HIS A 2 13.96 -1.96 91.10
C HIS A 2 14.36 -2.04 89.59
N SER A 3 15.34 -1.24 89.19
CA SER A 3 16.78 -1.19 89.50
C SER A 3 17.52 -2.39 88.89
N MET A 4 18.43 -2.07 88.09
CA MET A 4 19.90 -2.04 88.18
C MET A 4 20.52 -2.86 87.06
N ILE A 5 21.53 -2.59 86.41
CA ILE A 5 22.84 -1.87 86.51
C ILE A 5 23.73 -2.41 85.38
N LEU A 6 24.26 -1.49 84.62
CA LEU A 6 25.64 -1.41 84.11
C LEU A 6 26.53 -2.63 83.88
N ARG A 7 27.15 -2.76 82.71
CA ARG A 7 28.62 -2.52 82.52
C ARG A 7 29.06 -2.61 81.08
N ASN A 8 29.47 -1.54 80.55
CA ASN A 8 30.77 -1.12 79.98
C ASN A 8 31.73 -2.19 79.37
N LYS A 9 32.02 -2.05 78.10
CA LYS A 9 33.18 -1.55 77.31
C LYS A 9 33.91 -2.66 76.56
N PRO A 10 34.82 -2.32 75.62
CA PRO A 10 34.68 -1.61 74.31
C PRO A 10 35.42 -2.34 73.18
N HIS A 11 35.53 -1.66 72.02
CA HIS A 11 36.49 -1.82 70.93
C HIS A 11 36.12 -2.70 69.74
N GLY A 12 36.11 -2.00 68.61
CA GLY A 12 36.25 -2.56 67.28
C GLY A 12 35.68 -1.64 66.24
N PHE A 13 36.29 -0.46 65.99
CA PHE A 13 36.09 0.27 64.76
C PHE A 13 36.58 -0.57 63.61
N ILE A 14 35.68 -1.16 62.82
CA ILE A 14 35.95 -1.60 61.47
C ILE A 14 35.04 -0.75 60.57
N GLN A 15 35.63 0.33 60.03
CA GLN A 15 35.09 1.01 58.87
C GLN A 15 35.07 0.03 57.69
N CYS A 16 33.94 -0.60 57.43
CA CYS A 16 33.66 -1.19 56.14
C CYS A 16 33.35 -0.05 55.16
N LEU A 17 34.40 0.39 54.48
CA LEU A 17 34.29 1.22 53.27
C LEU A 17 33.62 0.35 52.21
N ILE A 18 32.28 0.45 52.10
CA ILE A 18 31.57 -0.10 50.95
C ILE A 18 31.87 0.83 49.77
N LEU A 19 32.94 0.45 49.06
CA LEU A 19 33.23 0.97 47.75
C LEU A 19 32.06 0.57 46.83
N TYR A 20 31.13 1.49 46.60
CA TYR A 20 30.17 1.38 45.50
C TYR A 20 31.00 1.45 44.21
N LEU A 21 31.45 0.31 43.73
CA LEU A 21 31.82 0.11 42.36
C LEU A 21 30.51 0.23 41.54
N LEU A 22 30.26 1.43 41.06
CA LEU A 22 29.41 1.66 39.91
C LEU A 22 30.06 0.93 38.72
N VAL A 23 29.78 -0.35 38.60
CA VAL A 23 29.96 -1.06 37.32
C VAL A 23 28.89 -0.45 36.41
N ASN A 24 29.29 0.59 35.68
CA ASN A 24 28.62 0.94 34.46
C ASN A 24 28.73 -0.29 33.55
N ILE A 25 27.73 -1.14 33.59
CA ILE A 25 27.51 -2.11 32.51
C ILE A 25 27.12 -1.23 31.33
N ILE A 26 28.10 -0.81 30.55
CA ILE A 26 27.90 -0.37 29.19
C ILE A 26 27.32 -1.59 28.51
N GLN A 27 25.99 -1.62 28.40
CA GLN A 27 25.31 -2.59 27.59
C GLN A 27 25.74 -2.26 26.15
N GLU A 28 26.79 -2.94 25.67
CA GLU A 28 27.25 -2.83 24.28
C GLU A 28 26.03 -3.14 23.41
N SER A 29 25.58 -2.14 22.65
CA SER A 29 24.49 -2.28 21.71
C SER A 29 24.85 -3.41 20.73
N PRO A 30 23.99 -4.40 20.49
CA PRO A 30 24.29 -5.56 19.63
C PRO A 30 24.78 -5.18 18.22
N TRP A 31 24.43 -3.99 17.75
CA TRP A 31 24.79 -3.43 16.44
C TRP A 31 26.11 -2.62 16.43
N ALA A 32 26.73 -2.39 17.58
CA ALA A 32 28.05 -1.77 17.66
C ALA A 32 29.21 -2.77 17.38
N ARG A 33 28.93 -4.07 17.33
CA ARG A 33 29.88 -5.09 16.91
C ARG A 33 29.87 -5.19 15.39
N GLY A 34 30.64 -4.32 14.72
CA GLY A 34 31.06 -4.61 13.35
C GLY A 34 31.82 -5.93 13.34
N ASP A 35 31.50 -6.82 12.40
CA ASP A 35 32.32 -7.99 12.11
C ASP A 35 33.76 -7.54 11.93
N ALA A 36 34.67 -8.23 12.63
CA ALA A 36 36.13 -7.98 12.61
C ALA A 36 36.80 -8.38 11.27
N SER A 37 36.05 -8.34 10.16
CA SER A 37 36.59 -8.48 8.81
C SER A 37 36.70 -7.09 8.18
N GLY A 38 37.89 -6.57 8.19
CA GLY A 38 38.55 -5.43 7.56
C GLY A 38 37.89 -4.58 6.48
N ASP A 39 36.59 -4.35 6.54
CA ASP A 39 35.89 -3.40 5.65
C ASP A 39 35.64 -2.07 6.39
N SER A 40 36.03 -0.97 5.77
CA SER A 40 35.83 0.39 6.23
C SER A 40 34.39 0.56 6.77
N HIS A 41 34.25 0.98 8.04
CA HIS A 41 32.95 1.20 8.72
C HIS A 41 31.99 1.99 7.85
N GLN A 42 31.08 1.30 7.20
CA GLN A 42 30.04 1.94 6.39
C GLN A 42 29.11 2.68 7.33
N ALA A 43 28.87 3.98 7.07
CA ALA A 43 28.02 4.82 7.90
C ALA A 43 26.59 4.23 7.99
N VAL A 44 26.01 4.23 9.20
CA VAL A 44 24.62 3.81 9.42
C VAL A 44 23.67 4.75 8.66
N ARG A 45 22.76 4.18 7.88
CA ARG A 45 21.73 4.91 7.15
C ARG A 45 20.57 5.24 8.09
N VAL A 46 20.35 6.51 8.40
CA VAL A 46 19.29 6.93 9.32
C VAL A 46 18.11 7.50 8.53
N PHE A 47 16.93 6.93 8.73
CA PHE A 47 15.67 7.40 8.18
C PHE A 47 14.81 8.03 9.27
N ILE A 48 14.17 9.15 8.95
CA ILE A 48 13.23 9.84 9.84
C ILE A 48 11.82 9.57 9.34
N PHE A 49 10.94 9.08 10.20
CA PHE A 49 9.52 8.87 9.94
C PHE A 49 8.72 9.91 10.73
N ALA A 50 7.94 10.74 10.05
CA ALA A 50 7.16 11.77 10.72
C ALA A 50 5.78 11.95 10.07
N GLY A 51 4.79 12.31 10.88
CA GLY A 51 3.42 12.50 10.42
C GLY A 51 2.36 12.34 11.51
N GLN A 52 1.15 11.96 11.08
CA GLN A 52 0.03 11.83 11.99
C GLN A 52 -0.40 10.36 12.22
N SER A 53 -1.68 10.12 12.50
CA SER A 53 -2.21 8.80 12.88
C SER A 53 -1.88 7.68 11.90
N ASN A 54 -1.93 7.91 10.58
CA ASN A 54 -1.55 6.93 9.58
C ASN A 54 -0.02 6.75 9.43
N MET A 55 0.79 7.62 10.02
CA MET A 55 2.21 7.37 10.25
C MET A 55 2.44 6.67 11.60
N GLU A 56 1.64 7.02 12.62
CA GLU A 56 1.72 6.41 13.96
C GLU A 56 1.40 4.92 13.92
N GLY A 57 0.44 4.51 13.09
CA GLY A 57 -0.10 3.16 12.99
C GLY A 57 -1.46 3.01 13.68
N ALA A 58 -2.24 4.08 13.74
CA ALA A 58 -3.56 4.05 14.37
C ALA A 58 -4.49 3.00 13.74
N ASP A 59 -5.30 2.36 14.58
CA ASP A 59 -6.24 1.28 14.23
C ASP A 59 -5.60 0.02 13.59
N SER A 60 -4.28 -0.10 13.65
CA SER A 60 -3.58 -1.34 13.32
C SER A 60 -3.47 -2.29 14.52
N ASN A 61 -3.21 -3.56 14.26
CA ASN A 61 -2.97 -4.54 15.30
C ASN A 61 -1.87 -5.52 14.88
N LYS A 62 -0.79 -5.62 15.66
CA LYS A 62 0.32 -6.53 15.40
C LYS A 62 -0.12 -8.01 15.26
N ASP A 63 -1.17 -8.41 15.99
CA ASP A 63 -1.67 -9.77 15.94
C ASP A 63 -2.33 -10.11 14.58
N HIS A 64 -2.65 -9.08 13.78
CA HIS A 64 -3.15 -9.26 12.42
C HIS A 64 -2.04 -9.50 11.39
N ILE A 65 -0.78 -9.23 11.68
CA ILE A 65 0.35 -9.38 10.74
C ILE A 65 0.41 -10.80 10.18
N GLN A 66 0.14 -11.80 11.01
CA GLN A 66 0.18 -13.21 10.61
C GLN A 66 -0.87 -13.59 9.56
N ARG A 67 -1.91 -12.77 9.39
CA ARG A 67 -2.94 -12.93 8.34
C ARG A 67 -2.40 -12.63 6.93
N PHE A 68 -1.27 -11.93 6.85
CA PHE A 68 -0.70 -11.42 5.61
C PHE A 68 0.64 -12.10 5.31
N PRO A 69 0.65 -13.18 4.51
CA PRO A 69 1.82 -14.01 4.27
C PRO A 69 3.12 -13.27 3.93
N PRO A 70 3.12 -12.22 3.07
CA PRO A 70 4.35 -11.49 2.73
C PRO A 70 4.98 -10.75 3.91
N PHE A 71 4.21 -10.53 4.97
CA PHE A 71 4.62 -9.73 6.13
C PHE A 71 4.77 -10.55 7.42
N ARG A 72 4.54 -11.86 7.35
CA ARG A 72 4.70 -12.75 8.51
C ARG A 72 6.09 -12.60 9.13
N GLY A 73 6.12 -12.53 10.46
CA GLY A 73 7.36 -12.31 11.22
C GLY A 73 7.67 -10.84 11.54
N LEU A 74 6.98 -9.85 10.93
CA LEU A 74 7.17 -8.44 11.27
C LEU A 74 6.53 -8.03 12.61
N ASP A 75 5.79 -8.92 13.25
CA ASP A 75 5.37 -8.81 14.65
C ASP A 75 6.52 -9.07 15.64
N GLN A 76 7.62 -9.64 15.16
CA GLN A 76 8.81 -9.94 15.94
C GLN A 76 9.88 -8.85 15.82
N PRO A 77 10.79 -8.70 16.82
CA PRO A 77 11.87 -7.73 16.75
C PRO A 77 12.82 -7.96 15.58
N GLN A 78 13.11 -6.92 14.80
CA GLN A 78 14.16 -6.89 13.77
C GLN A 78 15.47 -6.49 14.44
N LEU A 79 16.20 -7.47 14.99
CA LEU A 79 17.31 -7.29 15.95
C LEU A 79 18.45 -6.40 15.45
N ASP A 80 18.62 -6.29 14.15
CA ASP A 80 19.69 -5.54 13.47
C ASP A 80 19.27 -4.14 13.02
N VAL A 81 18.03 -3.69 13.38
CA VAL A 81 17.52 -2.37 13.04
C VAL A 81 17.29 -1.54 14.31
N PRO A 82 18.20 -0.59 14.61
CA PRO A 82 18.00 0.39 15.68
C PRO A 82 16.77 1.24 15.44
N PHE A 83 15.98 1.42 16.48
CA PHE A 83 14.72 2.16 16.44
C PHE A 83 14.61 3.15 17.61
N TRP A 84 14.36 4.40 17.27
CA TRP A 84 14.01 5.48 18.20
C TRP A 84 12.61 5.95 17.91
N TYR A 85 11.73 6.05 18.90
CA TYR A 85 10.37 6.50 18.66
C TYR A 85 9.82 7.45 19.73
N CYS A 86 8.96 8.36 19.28
CA CYS A 86 8.13 9.22 20.08
C CYS A 86 6.74 9.29 19.43
N LEU A 87 5.75 8.63 20.03
CA LEU A 87 4.41 8.47 19.48
C LEU A 87 3.33 9.09 20.37
N GLY A 88 2.29 9.56 19.70
CA GLY A 88 1.11 10.13 20.35
C GLY A 88 1.30 11.57 20.82
N ARG A 89 0.17 12.18 21.08
CA ARG A 89 0.13 13.52 21.67
C ARG A 89 0.71 13.46 23.08
N GLU A 90 1.37 14.54 23.49
CA GLU A 90 1.97 14.65 24.82
C GLU A 90 3.05 13.60 25.13
N ASN A 91 3.68 13.04 24.11
CA ASN A 91 4.79 12.05 24.21
C ASN A 91 4.43 10.81 25.04
N LYS A 92 3.20 10.32 24.92
CA LYS A 92 2.71 9.22 25.77
C LYS A 92 3.45 7.91 25.59
N ASN A 93 4.10 7.72 24.43
CA ASN A 93 4.78 6.49 24.10
C ASN A 93 6.14 6.80 23.46
N ARG A 94 7.18 6.85 24.27
CA ARG A 94 8.53 7.25 23.86
C ARG A 94 9.55 6.19 24.27
N SER A 95 10.50 5.89 23.40
CA SER A 95 11.65 5.06 23.74
C SER A 95 12.59 5.81 24.70
N GLN A 96 13.26 5.07 25.59
CA GLN A 96 14.24 5.65 26.54
C GLN A 96 15.64 5.79 25.92
N GLY A 97 15.75 5.58 24.62
CA GLY A 97 16.99 5.56 23.82
C GLY A 97 16.76 4.69 22.59
N TRP A 98 17.83 4.32 21.93
CA TRP A 98 17.78 3.37 20.84
C TRP A 98 17.32 2.01 21.34
N THR A 99 16.33 1.43 20.69
CA THR A 99 15.78 0.09 20.90
C THR A 99 15.82 -0.70 19.59
N THR A 100 15.25 -1.88 19.56
CA THR A 100 15.12 -2.69 18.36
C THR A 100 13.81 -2.40 17.65
N LEU A 101 13.81 -2.37 16.31
CA LEU A 101 12.60 -2.15 15.52
C LEU A 101 11.60 -3.29 15.72
N GLN A 102 10.42 -2.94 16.19
CA GLN A 102 9.29 -3.84 16.40
C GLN A 102 7.99 -3.02 16.53
N PRO A 103 6.82 -3.63 16.50
CA PRO A 103 5.57 -2.95 16.81
C PRO A 103 5.63 -2.26 18.17
N VAL A 104 5.10 -1.05 18.27
CA VAL A 104 5.06 -0.30 19.54
C VAL A 104 3.72 -0.57 20.25
N GLY A 105 3.75 -1.44 21.25
CA GLY A 105 2.52 -1.98 21.84
C GLY A 105 1.79 -2.85 20.83
N SER A 106 0.56 -2.46 20.44
CA SER A 106 -0.20 -3.11 19.36
C SER A 106 -0.02 -2.43 18.00
N LEU A 107 0.58 -1.24 17.95
CA LEU A 107 0.65 -0.42 16.75
C LEU A 107 1.64 -0.98 15.74
N VAL A 108 1.19 -1.08 14.50
CA VAL A 108 1.96 -1.46 13.31
C VAL A 108 2.10 -0.21 12.45
N GLY A 109 3.32 0.25 12.26
CA GLY A 109 3.56 1.39 11.37
C GLY A 109 4.34 0.98 10.12
N PRO A 110 4.45 1.90 9.14
CA PRO A 110 5.08 1.62 7.86
C PRO A 110 6.59 1.33 7.97
N GLU A 111 7.24 1.73 9.05
CA GLU A 111 8.67 1.49 9.28
C GLU A 111 9.03 0.01 9.34
N LEU A 112 8.11 -0.87 9.74
CA LEU A 112 8.38 -2.31 9.89
C LEU A 112 8.67 -2.97 8.54
N SER A 113 7.77 -2.79 7.59
CA SER A 113 7.91 -3.34 6.24
C SER A 113 8.91 -2.55 5.40
N PHE A 114 9.04 -1.24 5.63
CA PHE A 114 10.07 -0.41 5.01
C PHE A 114 11.47 -0.98 5.29
N ALA A 115 11.81 -1.22 6.54
CA ALA A 115 13.10 -1.77 6.91
C ALA A 115 13.31 -3.18 6.34
N ALA A 116 12.31 -4.05 6.50
CA ALA A 116 12.38 -5.42 5.99
C ALA A 116 12.58 -5.47 4.47
N HIS A 117 11.93 -4.56 3.72
CA HIS A 117 12.05 -4.49 2.27
C HIS A 117 13.40 -3.92 1.79
N LEU A 118 13.97 -2.96 2.55
CA LEU A 118 15.26 -2.35 2.17
C LEU A 118 16.47 -3.20 2.50
N LYS A 119 16.43 -3.95 3.59
CA LYS A 119 17.59 -4.71 4.07
C LYS A 119 18.26 -5.62 3.02
N PRO A 120 17.53 -6.42 2.23
CA PRO A 120 18.16 -7.26 1.20
C PRO A 120 18.76 -6.46 0.03
N GLU A 121 18.31 -5.21 -0.18
CA GLU A 121 18.69 -4.37 -1.31
C GLU A 121 19.85 -3.41 -1.01
N LEU A 122 20.17 -3.23 0.27
CA LEU A 122 21.16 -2.26 0.73
C LEU A 122 22.33 -2.95 1.45
N SER A 123 23.53 -2.49 1.16
CA SER A 123 24.69 -2.79 1.98
C SER A 123 24.73 -1.87 3.20
N GLY A 124 25.17 -2.41 4.34
CA GLY A 124 25.32 -1.68 5.61
C GLY A 124 24.04 -1.62 6.45
N SER A 125 24.20 -1.04 7.63
CA SER A 125 23.12 -0.96 8.62
C SER A 125 22.18 0.20 8.35
N LEU A 126 20.91 0.05 8.68
CA LEU A 126 19.92 1.12 8.70
C LEU A 126 19.37 1.32 10.12
N ALA A 127 18.95 2.53 10.44
CA ALA A 127 18.30 2.89 11.70
C ALA A 127 17.13 3.82 11.44
N ILE A 128 16.13 3.78 12.31
CA ILE A 128 14.88 4.53 12.15
C ILE A 128 14.63 5.40 13.37
N ILE A 129 14.32 6.68 13.11
CA ILE A 129 13.79 7.63 14.10
C ILE A 129 12.35 7.94 13.70
N LYS A 130 11.39 7.70 14.58
CA LYS A 130 9.97 7.94 14.31
C LYS A 130 9.38 8.94 15.31
N CYS A 131 8.74 10.00 14.78
CA CYS A 131 7.98 10.96 15.56
C CYS A 131 6.62 11.18 14.90
N ALA A 132 5.54 10.69 15.50
CA ALA A 132 4.21 10.76 14.92
C ALA A 132 3.13 10.92 15.99
N ALA A 133 2.08 11.71 15.68
CA ALA A 133 0.94 11.87 16.58
C ALA A 133 -0.35 12.08 15.80
N GLY A 134 -1.37 11.27 16.10
CA GLY A 134 -2.70 11.37 15.51
C GLY A 134 -3.37 12.71 15.80
N GLY A 135 -4.17 13.21 14.83
CA GLY A 135 -4.95 14.43 14.99
C GLY A 135 -4.13 15.72 14.89
N THR A 136 -2.95 15.70 14.28
CA THR A 136 -2.07 16.87 14.15
C THR A 136 -2.16 17.51 12.76
N HIS A 137 -1.89 18.81 12.68
CA HIS A 137 -2.02 19.63 11.47
C HIS A 137 -0.65 20.15 11.00
N LEU A 138 -0.40 20.12 9.70
CA LEU A 138 0.81 20.73 9.14
C LEU A 138 0.79 22.24 9.29
N GLY A 139 -0.37 22.87 9.08
CA GLY A 139 -0.52 24.32 9.25
C GLY A 139 -0.41 24.80 10.69
N GLY A 140 -0.43 23.90 11.67
CA GLY A 140 -0.42 24.22 13.11
C GLY A 140 0.70 23.50 13.87
N ASP A 141 0.47 22.25 14.28
CA ASP A 141 1.38 21.49 15.15
C ASP A 141 2.78 21.32 14.56
N TRP A 142 2.83 21.10 13.25
CA TRP A 142 4.07 20.89 12.48
C TRP A 142 4.62 22.18 11.85
N ASN A 143 3.96 23.33 12.06
CA ASN A 143 4.44 24.61 11.52
C ASN A 143 5.78 24.99 12.19
N PRO A 144 6.86 25.15 11.41
CA PRO A 144 8.17 25.44 12.00
C PRO A 144 8.31 26.84 12.59
N ASP A 145 7.58 27.82 12.04
CA ASP A 145 7.69 29.22 12.44
C ASP A 145 6.75 29.60 13.58
N GLN A 146 5.55 29.02 13.59
CA GLN A 146 4.51 29.26 14.59
C GLN A 146 3.87 27.95 15.04
N PRO A 147 4.64 27.06 15.72
CA PRO A 147 4.10 25.78 16.16
C PRO A 147 3.02 25.98 17.20
N SER A 148 1.84 25.46 16.92
CA SER A 148 0.67 25.50 17.80
C SER A 148 0.30 24.10 18.31
N GLY A 149 -0.78 23.97 19.05
CA GLY A 149 -1.29 22.70 19.54
C GLY A 149 -0.24 21.88 20.27
N PHE A 150 0.09 20.71 19.72
CA PHE A 150 1.06 19.77 20.32
C PHE A 150 2.52 20.06 19.97
N LYS A 151 2.79 21.09 19.20
CA LYS A 151 4.14 21.59 18.85
C LYS A 151 5.06 20.48 18.33
N MET A 152 4.57 19.73 17.35
CA MET A 152 5.25 18.55 16.84
C MET A 152 6.58 18.85 16.13
N TYR A 153 6.71 20.03 15.49
CA TYR A 153 7.97 20.40 14.84
C TYR A 153 9.16 20.52 15.80
N PRO A 154 9.09 21.32 16.88
CA PRO A 154 10.20 21.36 17.84
C PRO A 154 10.43 20.02 18.54
N LEU A 155 9.38 19.21 18.76
CA LEU A 155 9.52 17.86 19.30
C LEU A 155 10.31 16.96 18.35
N LEU A 156 9.96 16.94 17.06
CA LEU A 156 10.72 16.17 16.04
C LEU A 156 12.21 16.52 16.06
N LEU A 157 12.52 17.83 16.08
CA LEU A 157 13.92 18.27 16.14
C LEU A 157 14.65 17.81 17.39
N GLN A 158 13.98 17.84 18.53
CA GLN A 158 14.52 17.35 19.80
C GLN A 158 14.82 15.86 19.69
N GLU A 159 13.86 15.03 19.28
CA GLU A 159 14.01 13.57 19.16
C GLU A 159 15.14 13.20 18.18
N VAL A 160 15.18 13.84 17.01
CA VAL A 160 16.23 13.58 16.03
C VAL A 160 17.61 13.96 16.58
N ARG A 161 17.75 15.13 17.23
CA ARG A 161 19.03 15.58 17.79
C ARG A 161 19.50 14.68 18.94
N GLU A 162 18.60 14.25 19.81
CA GLU A 162 18.91 13.33 20.91
C GLU A 162 19.36 11.97 20.36
N ALA A 163 18.62 11.40 19.40
CA ALA A 163 18.95 10.12 18.79
C ALA A 163 20.32 10.15 18.09
N LEU A 164 20.57 11.15 17.25
CA LEU A 164 21.86 11.32 16.55
C LEU A 164 23.00 11.63 17.53
N GLY A 165 22.74 12.39 18.59
CA GLY A 165 23.70 12.65 19.66
C GLY A 165 24.15 11.38 20.36
N GLN A 166 23.26 10.43 20.62
CA GLN A 166 23.62 9.13 21.18
C GLN A 166 24.49 8.29 20.23
N LEU A 167 24.18 8.26 18.91
CA LEU A 167 25.06 7.60 17.93
C LEU A 167 26.45 8.21 17.92
N THR A 168 26.55 9.53 17.92
CA THR A 168 27.83 10.25 17.97
C THR A 168 28.60 9.93 19.24
N ALA A 169 27.94 9.92 20.40
CA ALA A 169 28.58 9.59 21.70
C ALA A 169 29.10 8.14 21.75
N GLN A 170 28.50 7.24 21.00
CA GLN A 170 28.93 5.85 20.84
C GLN A 170 30.00 5.66 19.74
N GLY A 171 30.43 6.74 19.08
CA GLY A 171 31.41 6.67 17.99
C GLY A 171 30.86 6.11 16.69
N VAL A 172 29.52 6.01 16.54
CA VAL A 172 28.86 5.50 15.35
C VAL A 172 28.79 6.59 14.28
N THR A 173 29.38 6.31 13.12
CA THR A 173 29.22 7.17 11.94
C THR A 173 27.86 6.92 11.31
N TYR A 174 27.14 7.98 10.99
CA TYR A 174 25.81 7.89 10.37
C TYR A 174 25.64 8.89 9.22
N ARG A 175 24.62 8.65 8.40
CA ARG A 175 24.15 9.56 7.36
C ARG A 175 22.61 9.63 7.38
N LEU A 176 22.06 10.84 7.34
CA LEU A 176 20.62 11.03 7.16
C LEU A 176 20.27 10.70 5.70
N GLU A 177 19.45 9.67 5.49
CA GLU A 177 19.10 9.14 4.17
C GLU A 177 17.77 9.64 3.64
N GLY A 178 16.84 10.01 4.52
CA GLY A 178 15.55 10.53 4.09
C GLY A 178 14.59 10.80 5.23
N LEU A 179 13.63 11.70 4.95
CA LEU A 179 12.41 11.87 5.71
C LEU A 179 11.28 11.13 4.98
N VAL A 180 10.59 10.25 5.67
CA VAL A 180 9.32 9.64 5.26
C VAL A 180 8.20 10.42 5.93
N TRP A 181 7.38 11.08 5.12
CA TRP A 181 6.33 11.96 5.58
C TRP A 181 4.95 11.47 5.18
N HIS A 182 4.06 11.25 6.16
CA HIS A 182 2.67 10.91 5.89
C HIS A 182 1.73 11.67 6.82
N GLN A 183 1.09 12.70 6.29
CA GLN A 183 0.21 13.61 7.03
C GLN A 183 -0.67 14.38 6.04
N GLY A 184 -1.79 14.92 6.50
CA GLY A 184 -2.68 15.81 5.73
C GLY A 184 -4.15 15.57 6.02
N GLU A 185 -4.52 14.45 6.63
CA GLU A 185 -5.92 14.10 6.89
C GLU A 185 -6.59 15.14 7.81
N ASN A 186 -5.88 15.65 8.81
CA ASN A 186 -6.46 16.65 9.70
C ASN A 186 -6.54 18.03 9.06
N ASP A 187 -5.60 18.38 8.21
CA ASP A 187 -5.64 19.67 7.48
C ASP A 187 -6.85 19.75 6.55
N MET A 188 -7.43 18.61 6.11
CA MET A 188 -8.69 18.57 5.35
C MET A 188 -9.87 19.23 6.08
N PHE A 189 -9.84 19.31 7.40
CA PHE A 189 -10.94 19.87 8.20
C PHE A 189 -10.76 21.36 8.56
N VAL A 190 -9.60 21.94 8.22
CA VAL A 190 -9.30 23.36 8.41
C VAL A 190 -9.11 24.01 7.04
N PRO A 191 -10.10 24.78 6.54
CA PRO A 191 -10.07 25.30 5.16
C PRO A 191 -8.79 26.07 4.81
N GLU A 192 -8.26 26.87 5.74
CA GLU A 192 -7.03 27.62 5.53
C GLU A 192 -5.81 26.69 5.40
N TYR A 193 -5.70 25.67 6.26
CA TYR A 193 -4.60 24.72 6.21
C TYR A 193 -4.67 23.87 4.94
N MET A 194 -5.87 23.41 4.57
CA MET A 194 -6.09 22.67 3.34
C MET A 194 -5.68 23.47 2.09
N ALA A 195 -6.11 24.73 2.00
CA ALA A 195 -5.80 25.59 0.86
C ALA A 195 -4.30 25.90 0.72
N ARG A 196 -3.56 25.97 1.85
CA ARG A 196 -2.14 26.30 1.89
C ARG A 196 -1.23 25.10 2.15
N TYR A 197 -1.77 23.88 2.08
CA TYR A 197 -1.03 22.68 2.46
C TYR A 197 0.32 22.55 1.75
N GLY A 198 0.35 22.78 0.44
CA GLY A 198 1.59 22.70 -0.35
C GLY A 198 2.64 23.72 0.09
N ASP A 199 2.23 24.96 0.40
CA ASP A 199 3.15 26.00 0.87
C ASP A 199 3.68 25.70 2.26
N HIS A 200 2.82 25.19 3.16
CA HIS A 200 3.24 24.75 4.48
C HIS A 200 4.23 23.59 4.39
N LEU A 201 4.01 22.63 3.47
CA LEU A 201 4.90 21.49 3.31
C LEU A 201 6.28 21.90 2.76
N ILE A 202 6.32 22.81 1.80
CA ILE A 202 7.58 23.39 1.29
C ILE A 202 8.34 24.06 2.44
N GLY A 203 7.68 24.96 3.18
CA GLY A 203 8.29 25.64 4.32
C GLY A 203 8.79 24.69 5.41
N PHE A 204 8.03 23.65 5.71
CA PHE A 204 8.42 22.61 6.65
C PHE A 204 9.69 21.86 6.19
N MET A 205 9.75 21.41 4.94
CA MET A 205 10.91 20.70 4.38
C MET A 205 12.17 21.58 4.38
N ASP A 206 12.05 22.81 3.93
CA ASP A 206 13.17 23.75 3.88
C ASP A 206 13.73 24.03 5.27
N ARG A 207 12.83 24.29 6.23
CA ARG A 207 13.24 24.58 7.60
C ARG A 207 13.86 23.35 8.28
N LEU A 208 13.31 22.16 8.07
CA LEU A 208 13.87 20.92 8.61
C LEU A 208 15.29 20.66 8.10
N ARG A 209 15.54 20.86 6.80
CA ARG A 209 16.88 20.74 6.21
C ARG A 209 17.87 21.74 6.81
N GLN A 210 17.43 22.96 7.05
CA GLN A 210 18.26 24.00 7.70
C GLN A 210 18.60 23.59 9.14
N ASP A 211 17.60 23.23 9.93
CA ASP A 211 17.76 22.90 11.35
C ASP A 211 18.55 21.62 11.59
N LEU A 212 18.48 20.64 10.65
CA LEU A 212 19.29 19.42 10.66
C LEU A 212 20.64 19.55 9.93
N LYS A 213 20.91 20.70 9.31
CA LYS A 213 22.11 20.95 8.48
C LYS A 213 22.27 19.89 7.37
N ALA A 214 21.16 19.47 6.78
CA ALA A 214 21.07 18.44 5.75
C ALA A 214 20.36 19.00 4.49
N PRO A 215 20.99 19.92 3.73
CA PRO A 215 20.32 20.68 2.66
C PRO A 215 19.81 19.81 1.50
N GLN A 216 20.30 18.60 1.36
CA GLN A 216 19.91 17.66 0.31
C GLN A 216 19.11 16.47 0.85
N LEU A 217 18.61 16.53 2.09
CA LEU A 217 17.83 15.44 2.68
C LEU A 217 16.62 15.11 1.79
N PRO A 218 16.55 13.88 1.25
CA PRO A 218 15.38 13.44 0.48
C PRO A 218 14.13 13.40 1.35
N VAL A 219 12.98 13.78 0.78
CA VAL A 219 11.68 13.71 1.46
C VAL A 219 10.73 12.87 0.62
N PHE A 220 10.22 11.79 1.18
CA PHE A 220 9.27 10.88 0.57
C PHE A 220 7.87 11.19 1.13
N ILE A 221 7.03 11.82 0.31
CA ILE A 221 5.72 12.35 0.69
C ILE A 221 4.66 11.34 0.31
N GLY A 222 4.07 10.66 1.29
CA GLY A 222 3.01 9.68 1.07
C GLY A 222 1.69 10.31 0.67
N GLU A 223 1.11 9.87 -0.44
CA GLU A 223 -0.23 10.22 -0.88
C GLU A 223 -1.27 9.75 0.15
N LEU A 224 -2.31 10.56 0.39
CA LEU A 224 -3.41 10.14 1.26
C LEU A 224 -4.31 9.12 0.55
N CYS A 225 -4.76 8.11 1.29
CA CYS A 225 -5.70 7.09 0.81
C CYS A 225 -7.11 7.22 1.42
N THR A 226 -7.30 8.07 2.40
CA THR A 226 -8.57 8.27 3.12
C THR A 226 -9.65 8.88 2.23
N LYS A 227 -10.76 8.19 2.01
CA LYS A 227 -11.84 8.61 1.09
C LYS A 227 -13.13 9.00 1.79
N THR A 228 -13.42 8.35 2.90
CA THR A 228 -14.65 8.57 3.67
C THR A 228 -14.36 8.58 5.16
N ILE A 229 -15.10 9.40 5.90
CA ILE A 229 -15.16 9.35 7.36
C ILE A 229 -16.60 9.67 7.79
N TRP A 230 -17.15 8.87 8.71
CA TRP A 230 -18.51 9.06 9.23
C TRP A 230 -19.58 9.26 8.14
N GLY A 231 -19.44 8.55 7.02
CA GLY A 231 -20.35 8.66 5.87
C GLY A 231 -20.17 9.91 5.00
N MET A 232 -19.20 10.77 5.31
CA MET A 232 -18.83 11.92 4.47
C MET A 232 -17.87 11.50 3.37
N ASP A 233 -18.09 12.00 2.15
CA ASP A 233 -17.12 11.89 1.06
C ASP A 233 -15.99 12.90 1.25
N LEU A 234 -14.80 12.41 1.56
CA LEU A 234 -13.60 13.23 1.76
C LEU A 234 -12.75 13.41 0.50
N ARG A 235 -13.07 12.73 -0.60
CA ARG A 235 -12.25 12.77 -1.82
C ARG A 235 -11.96 14.17 -2.35
N PRO A 236 -12.90 15.15 -2.36
CA PRO A 236 -12.58 16.51 -2.79
C PRO A 236 -11.51 17.18 -1.92
N ARG A 237 -11.57 16.94 -0.61
CA ARG A 237 -10.60 17.49 0.35
C ARG A 237 -9.26 16.77 0.25
N MET A 238 -9.29 15.43 0.16
CA MET A 238 -8.10 14.61 -0.07
C MET A 238 -7.39 15.02 -1.37
N TYR A 239 -8.16 15.28 -2.44
CA TYR A 239 -7.61 15.78 -3.69
C TYR A 239 -6.88 17.11 -3.50
N ALA A 240 -7.44 18.06 -2.74
CA ALA A 240 -6.79 19.34 -2.46
C ALA A 240 -5.45 19.16 -1.73
N ILE A 241 -5.40 18.28 -0.72
CA ILE A 241 -4.15 17.94 -0.03
C ILE A 241 -3.15 17.31 -1.01
N SER A 242 -3.57 16.32 -1.80
CA SER A 242 -2.71 15.65 -2.78
C SER A 242 -2.14 16.61 -3.83
N GLN A 243 -2.91 17.62 -4.25
CA GLN A 243 -2.38 18.68 -5.13
C GLN A 243 -1.29 19.51 -4.42
N GLY A 244 -1.45 19.80 -3.14
CA GLY A 244 -0.42 20.43 -2.31
C GLY A 244 0.85 19.58 -2.19
N GLN A 245 0.70 18.29 -1.97
CA GLN A 245 1.81 17.32 -1.93
C GLN A 245 2.56 17.26 -3.28
N LYS A 246 1.82 17.17 -4.39
CA LYS A 246 2.38 17.18 -5.74
C LYS A 246 3.09 18.51 -6.07
N LYS A 247 2.52 19.64 -5.64
CA LYS A 247 3.16 20.95 -5.76
C LYS A 247 4.50 20.96 -5.05
N ALA A 248 4.56 20.49 -3.80
CA ALA A 248 5.79 20.44 -3.03
C ALA A 248 6.86 19.56 -3.71
N ALA A 249 6.49 18.39 -4.20
CA ALA A 249 7.39 17.50 -4.92
C ALA A 249 7.84 18.06 -6.28
N ALA A 250 7.01 18.86 -6.95
CA ALA A 250 7.35 19.45 -8.26
C ALA A 250 8.37 20.60 -8.18
N VAL A 251 8.38 21.36 -7.09
CA VAL A 251 9.30 22.51 -6.92
C VAL A 251 10.61 22.14 -6.23
N ASP A 252 10.71 20.96 -5.66
CA ASP A 252 11.87 20.50 -4.89
C ASP A 252 12.40 19.18 -5.46
N LYS A 253 13.59 19.24 -6.07
CA LYS A 253 14.24 18.06 -6.69
C LYS A 253 14.61 16.93 -5.70
N HIS A 254 14.58 17.21 -4.41
CA HIS A 254 14.83 16.25 -3.33
C HIS A 254 13.53 15.83 -2.62
N ALA A 255 12.37 16.16 -3.16
CA ALA A 255 11.07 15.71 -2.66
C ALA A 255 10.41 14.77 -3.68
N PHE A 256 9.86 13.66 -3.20
CA PHE A 256 9.31 12.58 -4.01
C PHE A 256 7.89 12.29 -3.57
N TYR A 257 6.93 12.46 -4.49
CA TYR A 257 5.54 12.06 -4.25
C TYR A 257 5.41 10.55 -4.37
N VAL A 258 5.01 9.89 -3.29
CA VAL A 258 4.83 8.44 -3.21
C VAL A 258 3.36 8.11 -3.34
N ARG A 259 2.99 7.40 -4.40
CA ARG A 259 1.60 7.02 -4.68
C ARG A 259 1.15 5.92 -3.72
N ASN A 260 0.19 6.23 -2.87
CA ASN A 260 -0.36 5.32 -1.86
C ASN A 260 -1.88 5.14 -1.98
N ALA A 261 -2.55 5.75 -2.96
CA ALA A 261 -4.01 5.70 -3.09
C ALA A 261 -4.57 4.29 -3.39
N HIS A 262 -3.69 3.34 -3.70
CA HIS A 262 -4.01 1.94 -3.98
C HIS A 262 -3.80 1.00 -2.78
N VAL A 263 -3.11 1.45 -1.71
CA VAL A 263 -2.87 0.57 -0.56
C VAL A 263 -4.18 0.10 0.08
N GLY A 264 -4.15 -1.10 0.64
CA GLY A 264 -5.28 -1.68 1.33
C GLY A 264 -5.70 -0.82 2.51
N VAL A 265 -7.02 -0.66 2.68
CA VAL A 265 -7.59 -0.04 3.86
C VAL A 265 -8.48 -1.07 4.53
N GLU A 266 -8.16 -1.46 5.75
CA GLU A 266 -9.01 -2.37 6.51
C GLU A 266 -10.37 -1.72 6.76
N MET A 267 -11.41 -2.41 6.31
CA MET A 267 -12.78 -1.93 6.43
C MET A 267 -13.32 -2.27 7.81
N GLY A 268 -13.45 -1.28 8.68
CA GLY A 268 -13.96 -1.50 10.02
C GLY A 268 -15.46 -1.64 10.14
N GLN A 269 -15.91 -1.66 11.38
CA GLN A 269 -17.29 -1.80 11.78
C GLN A 269 -17.86 -0.48 12.31
N PRO A 270 -18.94 0.08 11.71
CA PRO A 270 -19.57 -0.36 10.46
C PRO A 270 -18.73 -0.02 9.23
N VAL A 271 -18.93 -0.79 8.15
CA VAL A 271 -18.24 -0.60 6.88
C VAL A 271 -18.35 0.84 6.38
N GLY A 272 -17.23 1.40 5.90
CA GLY A 272 -17.16 2.77 5.39
C GLY A 272 -16.87 3.84 6.43
N LEU A 273 -16.60 3.48 7.70
CA LEU A 273 -16.18 4.42 8.74
C LEU A 273 -14.65 4.50 8.91
N HIS A 274 -13.89 3.72 8.16
CA HIS A 274 -12.44 3.72 8.32
C HIS A 274 -11.77 4.87 7.62
N TYR A 275 -10.98 5.48 8.40
CA TYR A 275 -10.16 6.66 8.20
C TYR A 275 -8.67 6.32 8.29
N HIS A 276 -8.35 5.24 9.01
CA HIS A 276 -7.01 4.71 9.11
C HIS A 276 -6.83 3.45 8.24
N TYR A 277 -5.59 3.18 7.88
CA TYR A 277 -5.26 2.12 6.91
C TYR A 277 -5.35 0.72 7.49
N GLY A 278 -5.26 0.59 8.83
CA GLY A 278 -5.18 -0.71 9.48
C GLY A 278 -3.84 -1.40 9.26
N THR A 279 -3.75 -2.67 9.62
CA THR A 279 -2.47 -3.39 9.63
C THR A 279 -1.91 -3.59 8.23
N LEU A 280 -2.74 -4.08 7.29
CA LEU A 280 -2.29 -4.35 5.93
C LEU A 280 -1.84 -3.06 5.23
N GLY A 281 -2.66 -2.02 5.26
CA GLY A 281 -2.33 -0.77 4.58
C GLY A 281 -1.08 -0.07 5.13
N GLN A 282 -0.80 -0.21 6.44
CA GLN A 282 0.45 0.29 7.02
C GLN A 282 1.67 -0.46 6.47
N LEU A 283 1.57 -1.78 6.34
CA LEU A 283 2.67 -2.60 5.82
C LEU A 283 2.89 -2.36 4.32
N GLU A 284 1.84 -2.25 3.54
CA GLU A 284 1.93 -1.92 2.11
C GLU A 284 2.51 -0.52 1.89
N GLN A 285 2.09 0.45 2.68
CA GLN A 285 2.64 1.82 2.66
C GLN A 285 4.16 1.83 2.92
N GLY A 286 4.61 1.01 3.87
CA GLY A 286 6.04 0.89 4.15
C GLY A 286 6.84 0.36 2.96
N VAL A 287 6.29 -0.62 2.24
CA VAL A 287 6.89 -1.12 0.99
C VAL A 287 6.96 -0.02 -0.07
N GLU A 288 5.89 0.77 -0.26
CA GLU A 288 5.90 1.86 -1.25
C GLU A 288 6.92 2.96 -0.92
N PHE A 289 7.10 3.29 0.35
CA PHE A 289 8.18 4.19 0.76
C PHE A 289 9.56 3.61 0.49
N ALA A 290 9.76 2.32 0.75
CA ALA A 290 11.01 1.63 0.47
C ALA A 290 11.30 1.61 -1.04
N GLU A 291 10.32 1.28 -1.86
CA GLU A 291 10.42 1.32 -3.32
C GLU A 291 10.71 2.73 -3.85
N ALA A 292 10.12 3.76 -3.25
CA ALA A 292 10.40 5.15 -3.61
C ALA A 292 11.87 5.50 -3.31
N TYR A 293 12.40 5.06 -2.17
CA TYR A 293 13.80 5.23 -1.85
C TYR A 293 14.72 4.43 -2.80
N LEU A 294 14.38 3.19 -3.11
CA LEU A 294 15.15 2.38 -4.07
C LEU A 294 15.15 3.01 -5.46
N ARG A 295 14.02 3.55 -5.93
CA ARG A 295 13.97 4.32 -7.21
C ARG A 295 14.87 5.55 -7.15
N HIS A 296 14.93 6.25 -6.03
CA HIS A 296 15.86 7.37 -5.83
C HIS A 296 17.32 6.94 -5.98
N LEU A 297 17.64 5.71 -5.57
CA LEU A 297 18.98 5.11 -5.76
C LEU A 297 19.20 4.47 -7.15
N GLY A 298 18.22 4.53 -8.05
CA GLY A 298 18.27 3.83 -9.33
C GLY A 298 18.11 2.31 -9.23
N LYS A 299 17.53 1.81 -8.13
CA LYS A 299 17.36 0.38 -7.81
C LYS A 299 15.90 -0.06 -7.74
N GLY A 300 14.95 0.70 -8.24
CA GLY A 300 13.52 0.37 -8.12
C GLY A 300 13.17 -1.05 -8.58
N ARG A 301 11.98 -1.49 -8.19
CA ARG A 301 11.38 -2.80 -8.49
C ARG A 301 11.60 -3.19 -9.96
N LYS A 302 12.06 -4.40 -10.21
CA LYS A 302 12.21 -4.94 -11.57
C LYS A 302 11.02 -5.83 -11.88
N GLY A 303 10.38 -5.60 -13.04
CA GLY A 303 9.36 -6.50 -13.57
C GLY A 303 9.96 -7.84 -14.03
N ASN A 304 9.08 -8.77 -14.31
CA ASN A 304 9.48 -10.00 -14.99
C ASN A 304 10.10 -9.68 -16.35
N PRO A 305 10.93 -10.56 -16.90
CA PRO A 305 11.46 -10.35 -18.24
C PRO A 305 10.33 -10.40 -19.28
N SER A 306 10.37 -9.48 -20.23
CA SER A 306 9.50 -9.53 -21.40
C SER A 306 9.75 -10.82 -22.20
N LEU A 307 8.72 -11.28 -22.91
CA LEU A 307 8.84 -12.42 -23.83
C LEU A 307 9.95 -12.15 -24.84
N SER A 308 10.97 -12.97 -24.82
CA SER A 308 12.08 -12.91 -25.81
C SER A 308 11.65 -13.39 -27.18
N LYS A 309 10.58 -14.16 -27.24
CA LYS A 309 9.98 -14.71 -28.47
C LYS A 309 8.48 -14.87 -28.24
N TRP A 310 7.69 -14.43 -29.20
CA TRP A 310 6.25 -14.68 -29.20
C TRP A 310 5.94 -16.18 -29.26
N PRO A 311 4.98 -16.65 -28.45
CA PRO A 311 4.56 -18.05 -28.45
C PRO A 311 3.69 -18.42 -29.68
N TYR A 312 3.40 -17.45 -30.55
CA TYR A 312 2.51 -17.57 -31.72
C TYR A 312 3.29 -17.43 -33.01
N LYS A 313 2.74 -18.00 -34.08
CA LYS A 313 3.30 -17.80 -35.41
C LYS A 313 2.80 -16.47 -35.98
N GLU A 314 3.67 -15.79 -36.73
CA GLU A 314 3.31 -14.56 -37.41
C GLU A 314 2.05 -14.74 -38.28
N GLY A 315 1.14 -13.78 -38.25
CA GLY A 315 -0.16 -13.80 -38.91
C GLY A 315 -1.28 -14.56 -38.20
N GLU A 316 -0.98 -15.27 -37.11
CA GLU A 316 -2.04 -15.86 -36.29
C GLU A 316 -2.77 -14.77 -35.50
N THR A 317 -4.12 -14.80 -35.49
CA THR A 317 -4.95 -13.88 -34.74
C THR A 317 -4.89 -14.20 -33.25
N VAL A 318 -4.54 -13.19 -32.44
CA VAL A 318 -4.49 -13.29 -30.98
C VAL A 318 -5.84 -12.88 -30.39
N ARG A 319 -6.45 -13.77 -29.63
CA ARG A 319 -7.64 -13.45 -28.83
C ARG A 319 -7.20 -12.75 -27.56
N LEU A 320 -7.56 -11.47 -27.41
CA LEU A 320 -7.19 -10.63 -26.29
C LEU A 320 -8.32 -10.58 -25.24
N PHE A 321 -8.05 -11.15 -24.07
CA PHE A 321 -8.92 -11.14 -22.90
C PHE A 321 -8.52 -10.00 -21.97
N ILE A 322 -9.48 -9.14 -21.58
CA ILE A 322 -9.20 -7.94 -20.80
C ILE A 322 -9.85 -8.08 -19.42
N LEU A 323 -9.04 -8.14 -18.36
CA LEU A 323 -9.49 -8.22 -16.97
C LEU A 323 -9.40 -6.85 -16.32
N ALA A 324 -10.48 -6.36 -15.74
CA ALA A 324 -10.53 -5.02 -15.16
C ALA A 324 -11.38 -4.95 -13.88
N GLY A 325 -11.05 -4.04 -12.98
CA GLY A 325 -11.80 -3.81 -11.76
C GLY A 325 -10.98 -3.29 -10.61
N HIS A 326 -11.48 -3.56 -9.41
CA HIS A 326 -11.01 -2.98 -8.15
C HIS A 326 -10.18 -3.99 -7.33
N ARG A 327 -10.34 -3.99 -6.02
CA ARG A 327 -9.58 -4.80 -5.04
C ARG A 327 -9.55 -6.29 -5.35
N ASN A 328 -10.72 -6.91 -5.57
CA ASN A 328 -10.80 -8.36 -5.82
C ASN A 328 -10.29 -8.74 -7.21
N MET A 329 -10.38 -7.87 -8.21
CA MET A 329 -9.75 -8.08 -9.51
C MET A 329 -8.23 -7.89 -9.45
N GLU A 330 -7.76 -6.98 -8.62
CA GLU A 330 -6.31 -6.84 -8.34
C GLU A 330 -5.77 -8.02 -7.54
N GLY A 331 -6.60 -8.55 -6.62
CA GLY A 331 -6.27 -9.68 -5.77
C GLY A 331 -5.65 -9.26 -4.43
N GLU A 332 -6.09 -8.12 -3.88
CA GLU A 332 -5.49 -7.49 -2.69
C GLU A 332 -5.33 -8.44 -1.48
N TRP A 333 -6.24 -9.43 -1.32
CA TRP A 333 -6.19 -10.40 -0.23
C TRP A 333 -5.93 -11.83 -0.68
N ALA A 334 -5.48 -12.02 -1.92
CA ALA A 334 -5.08 -13.32 -2.45
C ALA A 334 -3.56 -13.39 -2.55
N PHE A 335 -2.93 -14.16 -1.70
CA PHE A 335 -1.49 -14.21 -1.56
C PHE A 335 -0.88 -15.41 -2.28
N VAL A 336 0.19 -15.16 -3.04
CA VAL A 336 0.91 -16.22 -3.78
C VAL A 336 1.45 -17.30 -2.84
N GLN A 337 1.83 -16.94 -1.61
CA GLN A 337 2.31 -17.91 -0.62
C GLN A 337 1.24 -18.93 -0.19
N ASP A 338 -0.03 -18.50 -0.20
CA ASP A 338 -1.17 -19.36 0.16
C ASP A 338 -1.80 -20.05 -1.05
N LEU A 339 -1.23 -19.86 -2.25
CA LEU A 339 -1.71 -20.46 -3.48
C LEU A 339 -1.29 -21.94 -3.53
N GLU A 340 -2.23 -22.82 -3.28
CA GLU A 340 -2.03 -24.25 -3.33
C GLU A 340 -2.19 -24.80 -4.74
N SER A 341 -1.62 -25.96 -5.00
CA SER A 341 -1.89 -26.70 -6.25
C SER A 341 -3.26 -27.37 -6.17
N ASP A 342 -4.02 -27.34 -7.27
CA ASP A 342 -5.34 -27.99 -7.37
C ASP A 342 -5.16 -29.52 -7.39
N ASP A 343 -5.34 -30.17 -6.22
CA ASP A 343 -5.22 -31.62 -6.01
C ASP A 343 -3.99 -32.30 -6.67
N GLY A 344 -2.89 -31.55 -6.80
CA GLY A 344 -1.65 -32.00 -7.46
C GLY A 344 -1.68 -31.97 -8.99
N ALA A 345 -2.77 -31.52 -9.61
CA ALA A 345 -2.93 -31.47 -11.06
C ALA A 345 -2.39 -30.17 -11.69
N ARG A 346 -2.52 -29.02 -10.99
CA ARG A 346 -2.09 -27.72 -11.49
C ARG A 346 -1.28 -26.97 -10.44
N ASP A 347 -0.11 -26.48 -10.85
CA ASP A 347 0.66 -25.51 -10.05
C ASP A 347 0.33 -24.10 -10.56
N TRP A 348 -0.56 -23.42 -9.87
CA TRP A 348 -1.01 -22.05 -10.18
C TRP A 348 0.12 -21.00 -10.15
N ARG A 349 1.24 -21.31 -9.52
CA ARG A 349 2.41 -20.42 -9.47
C ARG A 349 3.27 -20.51 -10.72
N ARG A 350 3.10 -21.59 -11.48
CA ARG A 350 3.92 -21.85 -12.68
C ARG A 350 3.53 -20.88 -13.80
N PRO A 351 4.49 -20.13 -14.36
CA PRO A 351 4.22 -19.28 -15.52
C PRO A 351 3.76 -20.12 -16.74
N ILE A 352 2.78 -19.58 -17.48
CA ILE A 352 2.31 -20.14 -18.75
C ILE A 352 2.94 -19.34 -19.87
N SER A 353 3.97 -19.91 -20.51
CA SER A 353 4.70 -19.26 -21.60
C SER A 353 3.89 -19.11 -22.88
N GLU A 354 2.84 -19.91 -23.04
CA GLU A 354 1.93 -19.94 -24.19
C GLU A 354 0.87 -18.81 -24.14
N VAL A 355 0.79 -18.08 -23.05
CA VAL A 355 -0.12 -16.95 -22.86
C VAL A 355 0.68 -15.67 -22.69
N ALA A 356 0.57 -14.77 -23.67
CA ALA A 356 1.15 -13.43 -23.53
C ALA A 356 0.31 -12.59 -22.55
N PHE A 357 0.97 -12.04 -21.55
CA PHE A 357 0.30 -11.30 -20.48
C PHE A 357 0.92 -9.91 -20.29
N LYS A 358 0.07 -8.90 -20.22
CA LYS A 358 0.43 -7.52 -19.92
C LYS A 358 -0.45 -6.98 -18.80
N TYR A 359 0.09 -6.15 -17.90
CA TYR A 359 -0.69 -5.65 -16.79
C TYR A 359 -0.32 -4.23 -16.35
N THR A 360 -1.31 -3.56 -15.76
CA THR A 360 -1.20 -2.26 -15.10
C THR A 360 -1.97 -2.33 -13.78
N LEU A 361 -1.25 -2.29 -12.66
CA LEU A 361 -1.78 -2.46 -11.30
C LEU A 361 -1.71 -1.17 -10.51
N GLY A 362 -2.58 -1.02 -9.50
CA GLY A 362 -2.63 0.17 -8.64
C GLY A 362 -2.82 1.46 -9.44
N GLY A 363 -3.52 1.40 -10.59
CA GLY A 363 -3.68 2.53 -11.48
C GLY A 363 -2.35 3.02 -12.10
N GLY A 364 -1.41 2.12 -12.35
CA GLY A 364 -0.11 2.40 -12.95
C GLY A 364 1.03 2.62 -11.95
N VAL A 365 0.85 2.21 -10.69
CA VAL A 365 1.96 2.14 -9.71
C VAL A 365 2.95 1.06 -10.14
N TRP A 366 2.43 -0.04 -10.65
CA TRP A 366 3.21 -1.15 -11.18
C TRP A 366 2.69 -1.59 -12.54
N GLN A 367 3.60 -1.83 -13.48
CA GLN A 367 3.30 -2.27 -14.83
C GLN A 367 4.27 -3.35 -15.26
N SER A 368 3.81 -4.25 -16.15
CA SER A 368 4.69 -5.19 -16.83
C SER A 368 5.70 -4.47 -17.74
N ASN A 369 6.87 -5.07 -17.95
CA ASN A 369 7.90 -4.57 -18.88
C ASN A 369 7.55 -4.82 -20.36
N GLY A 370 6.28 -4.83 -20.71
CA GLY A 370 5.76 -5.26 -22.00
C GLY A 370 4.98 -6.56 -21.83
N TRP A 371 4.98 -7.40 -22.84
CA TRP A 371 4.34 -8.71 -22.78
C TRP A 371 5.25 -9.73 -22.08
N GLU A 372 4.72 -10.41 -21.08
CA GLU A 372 5.40 -11.41 -20.24
C GLU A 372 4.69 -12.77 -20.37
N ALA A 373 5.27 -13.85 -19.85
CA ALA A 373 4.53 -15.10 -19.64
C ALA A 373 3.47 -14.88 -18.55
N LEU A 374 2.28 -15.45 -18.72
CA LEU A 374 1.24 -15.34 -17.68
C LEU A 374 1.74 -15.95 -16.37
N SER A 375 1.75 -15.14 -15.34
CA SER A 375 2.14 -15.51 -13.97
C SER A 375 1.33 -14.71 -12.96
N PRO A 376 1.33 -15.08 -11.66
CA PRO A 376 0.71 -14.26 -10.63
C PRO A 376 1.18 -12.80 -10.71
N ALA A 377 0.25 -11.86 -10.86
CA ALA A 377 0.54 -10.45 -11.00
C ALA A 377 -0.31 -9.64 -10.02
N GLY A 378 0.31 -9.28 -8.91
CA GLY A 378 -0.27 -8.42 -7.87
C GLY A 378 0.82 -7.61 -7.19
N LEU A 379 0.42 -6.57 -6.48
CA LEU A 379 1.29 -5.82 -5.59
C LEU A 379 1.54 -6.66 -4.31
N TYR A 380 2.69 -6.49 -3.68
CA TYR A 380 2.97 -7.08 -2.37
C TYR A 380 2.87 -8.62 -2.28
N GLY A 381 3.19 -9.35 -3.36
CA GLY A 381 3.11 -10.81 -3.37
C GLY A 381 1.69 -11.37 -3.47
N THR A 382 0.78 -10.59 -4.03
CA THR A 382 -0.61 -10.97 -4.31
C THR A 382 -0.81 -11.42 -5.76
N PHE A 383 -2.02 -11.90 -6.10
CA PHE A 383 -2.44 -12.25 -7.44
C PHE A 383 -3.95 -12.07 -7.58
N GLY A 384 -4.43 -11.88 -8.78
CA GLY A 384 -5.87 -11.81 -9.09
C GLY A 384 -6.38 -13.03 -9.85
N PRO A 385 -7.61 -12.95 -10.38
CA PRO A 385 -8.23 -14.05 -11.10
C PRO A 385 -7.54 -14.43 -12.41
N GLU A 386 -6.60 -13.62 -12.92
CA GLU A 386 -5.84 -13.89 -14.14
C GLU A 386 -5.18 -15.26 -14.14
N VAL A 387 -4.71 -15.73 -12.99
CA VAL A 387 -3.99 -16.99 -12.85
C VAL A 387 -4.89 -18.16 -13.24
N SER A 388 -5.99 -18.35 -12.51
CA SER A 388 -6.90 -19.48 -12.76
C SER A 388 -7.70 -19.31 -14.05
N PHE A 389 -8.07 -18.08 -14.41
CA PHE A 389 -8.69 -17.77 -15.70
C PHE A 389 -7.79 -18.23 -16.86
N GLY A 390 -6.53 -17.82 -16.86
CA GLY A 390 -5.61 -18.13 -17.94
C GLY A 390 -5.30 -19.62 -18.08
N HIS A 391 -5.16 -20.34 -16.96
CA HIS A 391 -4.97 -21.79 -16.99
C HIS A 391 -6.18 -22.52 -17.60
N VAL A 392 -7.40 -22.20 -17.16
CA VAL A 392 -8.63 -22.82 -17.70
C VAL A 392 -8.79 -22.50 -19.18
N MET A 393 -8.54 -21.26 -19.58
CA MET A 393 -8.67 -20.83 -20.97
C MET A 393 -7.62 -21.48 -21.88
N GLN A 394 -6.37 -21.57 -21.43
CA GLN A 394 -5.29 -22.19 -22.19
C GLN A 394 -5.53 -23.68 -22.45
N GLU A 395 -6.12 -24.39 -21.48
CA GLU A 395 -6.48 -25.79 -21.66
C GLU A 395 -7.68 -26.02 -22.58
N ALA A 396 -8.64 -25.10 -22.55
CA ALA A 396 -9.90 -25.25 -23.29
C ALA A 396 -9.84 -24.71 -24.73
N LEU A 397 -9.01 -23.71 -24.98
CA LEU A 397 -8.95 -23.02 -26.27
C LEU A 397 -7.70 -23.43 -27.08
N SER A 398 -7.90 -23.65 -28.35
CA SER A 398 -6.81 -23.74 -29.31
C SER A 398 -6.43 -22.37 -29.87
N GLY A 399 -5.13 -22.16 -30.17
CA GLY A 399 -4.62 -20.96 -30.83
C GLY A 399 -4.17 -19.85 -29.88
N PRO A 400 -3.68 -18.73 -30.44
CA PRO A 400 -3.07 -17.63 -29.70
C PRO A 400 -4.00 -16.94 -28.71
N MET A 401 -3.50 -16.70 -27.49
CA MET A 401 -4.24 -16.04 -26.43
C MET A 401 -3.37 -14.98 -25.74
N GLY A 402 -3.84 -13.73 -25.73
CA GLY A 402 -3.27 -12.64 -24.98
C GLY A 402 -4.18 -12.24 -23.81
N MET A 403 -3.60 -11.77 -22.73
CA MET A 403 -4.33 -11.25 -21.58
C MET A 403 -3.81 -9.87 -21.19
N LEU A 404 -4.73 -8.95 -20.92
CA LEU A 404 -4.44 -7.63 -20.37
C LEU A 404 -5.17 -7.47 -19.03
N LYS A 405 -4.45 -7.12 -17.97
CA LYS A 405 -5.04 -6.83 -16.66
C LYS A 405 -4.85 -5.36 -16.32
N VAL A 406 -5.95 -4.64 -16.06
CA VAL A 406 -5.93 -3.22 -15.64
C VAL A 406 -6.74 -3.09 -14.36
N THR A 407 -6.07 -2.75 -13.26
CA THR A 407 -6.72 -2.73 -11.94
C THR A 407 -6.30 -1.55 -11.07
N HIS A 408 -7.15 -1.23 -10.10
CA HIS A 408 -6.82 -0.30 -9.04
C HIS A 408 -7.65 -0.57 -7.78
N SER A 409 -7.02 -1.09 -6.73
CA SER A 409 -7.65 -1.45 -5.44
C SER A 409 -8.51 -0.33 -4.85
N GLY A 410 -8.02 0.89 -4.90
CA GLY A 410 -8.68 2.04 -4.30
C GLY A 410 -9.80 2.69 -5.11
N SER A 411 -10.12 2.22 -6.35
CA SER A 411 -11.08 2.87 -7.23
C SER A 411 -12.54 2.46 -6.99
N GLN A 412 -13.46 3.25 -7.53
CA GLN A 412 -14.89 2.96 -7.72
C GLN A 412 -15.24 3.03 -9.22
N ILE A 413 -16.38 2.48 -9.63
CA ILE A 413 -16.80 2.51 -11.04
C ILE A 413 -16.84 3.93 -11.63
N ILE A 414 -17.19 4.94 -10.82
CA ILE A 414 -17.20 6.34 -11.25
C ILE A 414 -15.84 6.83 -11.75
N ASP A 415 -14.76 6.34 -11.16
CA ASP A 415 -13.38 6.69 -11.55
C ASP A 415 -13.04 6.19 -12.96
N TRP A 416 -13.73 5.14 -13.42
CA TRP A 416 -13.57 4.48 -14.72
C TRP A 416 -14.47 5.05 -15.83
N THR A 417 -15.40 5.94 -15.48
CA THR A 417 -16.25 6.58 -16.49
C THR A 417 -15.51 7.69 -17.24
N PRO A 418 -15.93 8.03 -18.47
CA PRO A 418 -15.30 9.13 -19.24
C PRO A 418 -15.24 10.46 -18.50
N GLU A 419 -16.23 10.73 -17.67
CA GLU A 419 -16.33 11.94 -16.86
C GLU A 419 -15.40 11.92 -15.63
N GLY A 420 -15.05 10.72 -15.16
CA GLY A 420 -14.27 10.51 -13.94
C GLY A 420 -15.05 10.85 -12.67
N SER A 421 -14.35 10.87 -11.55
CA SER A 421 -14.91 11.24 -10.26
C SER A 421 -15.23 12.73 -10.16
N GLU A 422 -16.40 13.08 -9.63
CA GLU A 422 -16.78 14.46 -9.31
C GLU A 422 -15.85 15.08 -8.27
N ALA A 423 -15.27 14.25 -7.42
CA ALA A 423 -14.27 14.64 -6.44
C ALA A 423 -12.90 14.95 -7.05
N LYS A 424 -12.70 14.67 -8.35
CA LYS A 424 -11.46 14.88 -9.10
C LYS A 424 -10.22 14.20 -8.51
N ASP A 425 -10.43 13.21 -7.64
CA ASP A 425 -9.33 12.44 -7.04
C ASP A 425 -8.75 11.42 -8.01
N ARG A 426 -9.55 10.90 -8.95
CA ARG A 426 -9.15 9.94 -9.97
C ARG A 426 -9.92 10.09 -11.26
N HIS A 427 -9.24 9.76 -12.34
CA HIS A 427 -9.84 9.65 -13.66
C HIS A 427 -9.10 8.57 -14.44
N PHE A 428 -9.60 7.34 -14.40
CA PHE A 428 -8.94 6.18 -15.01
C PHE A 428 -9.34 5.92 -16.45
N TYR A 429 -10.45 6.45 -16.90
CA TYR A 429 -10.92 6.17 -18.25
C TYR A 429 -9.86 6.39 -19.34
N PRO A 430 -9.10 7.52 -19.35
CA PRO A 430 -8.03 7.70 -20.34
C PRO A 430 -6.93 6.63 -20.25
N VAL A 431 -6.57 6.22 -19.03
CA VAL A 431 -5.56 5.17 -18.81
C VAL A 431 -6.10 3.81 -19.27
N TRP A 432 -7.37 3.52 -18.95
CA TRP A 432 -8.07 2.30 -19.37
C TRP A 432 -8.03 2.13 -20.90
N ILE A 433 -8.48 3.14 -21.65
CA ILE A 433 -8.48 3.09 -23.13
C ILE A 433 -7.05 3.02 -23.70
N ALA A 434 -6.13 3.81 -23.15
CA ALA A 434 -4.74 3.78 -23.59
C ALA A 434 -4.11 2.39 -23.41
N CYS A 435 -4.31 1.74 -22.27
CA CYS A 435 -3.78 0.39 -22.02
C CYS A 435 -4.29 -0.64 -23.04
N ILE A 436 -5.57 -0.57 -23.42
CA ILE A 436 -6.13 -1.48 -24.43
C ILE A 436 -5.55 -1.17 -25.81
N GLN A 437 -5.54 0.11 -26.20
CA GLN A 437 -5.01 0.52 -27.51
C GLN A 437 -3.52 0.20 -27.66
N GLU A 438 -2.72 0.41 -26.61
CA GLU A 438 -1.31 0.03 -26.60
C GLU A 438 -1.14 -1.49 -26.71
N ALA A 439 -1.94 -2.27 -25.97
CA ALA A 439 -1.87 -3.73 -26.04
C ALA A 439 -2.19 -4.26 -27.44
N VAL A 440 -3.22 -3.70 -28.10
CA VAL A 440 -3.56 -4.02 -29.48
C VAL A 440 -2.44 -3.63 -30.44
N ALA A 441 -1.96 -2.38 -30.34
CA ALA A 441 -0.89 -1.87 -31.22
C ALA A 441 0.42 -2.67 -31.09
N ASP A 442 0.78 -3.09 -29.87
CA ASP A 442 1.97 -3.92 -29.63
C ASP A 442 1.86 -5.29 -30.35
N LEU A 443 0.68 -5.93 -30.26
CA LEU A 443 0.44 -7.22 -30.93
C LEU A 443 0.44 -7.08 -32.46
N GLU A 444 -0.22 -6.04 -32.98
CA GLU A 444 -0.25 -5.75 -34.42
C GLU A 444 1.14 -5.41 -34.96
N ALA A 445 1.94 -4.65 -34.22
CA ALA A 445 3.33 -4.33 -34.59
C ALA A 445 4.22 -5.59 -34.65
N CYS A 446 3.86 -6.62 -33.89
CA CYS A 446 4.53 -7.95 -33.95
C CYS A 446 3.95 -8.89 -35.02
N GLY A 447 3.05 -8.39 -35.86
CA GLY A 447 2.47 -9.16 -36.98
C GLY A 447 1.26 -10.02 -36.62
N HIS A 448 0.61 -9.77 -35.48
CA HIS A 448 -0.54 -10.52 -34.98
C HIS A 448 -1.83 -9.70 -35.08
N PRO A 449 -2.79 -10.05 -35.96
CA PRO A 449 -4.13 -9.47 -35.85
C PRO A 449 -4.74 -9.75 -34.49
N VAL A 450 -5.55 -8.81 -33.98
CA VAL A 450 -6.15 -8.92 -32.64
C VAL A 450 -7.66 -9.06 -32.72
N ASP A 451 -8.17 -10.06 -32.02
CA ASP A 451 -9.59 -10.22 -31.72
C ASP A 451 -9.83 -9.87 -30.25
N LEU A 452 -10.65 -8.83 -29.98
CA LEU A 452 -11.05 -8.45 -28.62
C LEU A 452 -12.07 -9.47 -28.10
N ALA A 453 -11.59 -10.49 -27.42
CA ALA A 453 -12.39 -11.63 -26.98
C ALA A 453 -13.43 -11.26 -25.90
N GLY A 454 -13.20 -10.21 -25.12
CA GLY A 454 -14.12 -9.69 -24.13
C GLY A 454 -13.46 -8.96 -22.98
N VAL A 455 -14.27 -8.18 -22.27
CA VAL A 455 -13.90 -7.49 -21.02
C VAL A 455 -14.51 -8.21 -19.84
N PHE A 456 -13.69 -8.65 -18.91
CA PHE A 456 -14.05 -9.30 -17.65
C PHE A 456 -13.92 -8.28 -16.53
N TYR A 457 -15.05 -7.69 -16.12
CA TYR A 457 -15.07 -6.62 -15.12
C TYR A 457 -15.67 -7.10 -13.81
N HIS A 458 -14.96 -6.91 -12.70
CA HIS A 458 -15.50 -7.20 -11.38
C HIS A 458 -16.11 -5.94 -10.78
N LEU A 459 -17.43 -5.87 -10.73
CA LEU A 459 -18.19 -4.83 -10.04
C LEU A 459 -18.32 -5.22 -8.58
N GLY A 460 -17.49 -4.64 -7.74
CA GLY A 460 -17.26 -5.22 -6.45
C GLY A 460 -17.36 -4.26 -5.28
N GLU A 461 -16.48 -4.50 -4.38
CA GLU A 461 -16.45 -4.12 -2.99
C GLU A 461 -16.60 -2.63 -2.72
N ASN A 462 -15.88 -1.79 -3.45
CA ASN A 462 -15.90 -0.34 -3.20
C ASN A 462 -17.24 0.30 -3.56
N ASP A 463 -17.87 -0.16 -4.64
CA ASP A 463 -19.18 0.32 -5.06
C ASP A 463 -20.30 -0.25 -4.18
N MET A 464 -20.15 -1.49 -3.73
CA MET A 464 -21.13 -2.15 -2.87
C MET A 464 -21.08 -1.68 -1.41
N SER A 465 -19.96 -1.13 -0.96
CA SER A 465 -19.74 -0.74 0.44
C SER A 465 -20.43 0.58 0.85
N PHE A 466 -20.67 1.49 -0.09
CA PHE A 466 -21.14 2.85 0.21
C PHE A 466 -22.40 3.20 -0.59
N GLY A 467 -23.49 3.56 0.10
CA GLY A 467 -24.80 3.79 -0.49
C GLY A 467 -24.82 4.74 -1.68
N PRO A 468 -24.16 5.91 -1.65
CA PRO A 468 -24.10 6.82 -2.81
C PRO A 468 -23.46 6.19 -4.05
N TYR A 469 -22.41 5.40 -3.91
CA TYR A 469 -21.75 4.70 -5.03
C TYR A 469 -22.64 3.58 -5.55
N ARG A 470 -23.20 2.78 -4.66
CA ARG A 470 -24.08 1.68 -4.97
C ARG A 470 -25.29 2.11 -5.82
N ARG A 471 -25.91 3.27 -5.52
CA ARG A 471 -27.03 3.83 -6.30
C ARG A 471 -26.68 4.17 -7.75
N GLN A 472 -25.42 4.40 -8.04
CA GLN A 472 -24.94 4.79 -9.37
C GLN A 472 -24.16 3.67 -10.08
N ALA A 473 -23.95 2.54 -9.43
CA ALA A 473 -23.04 1.51 -9.91
C ALA A 473 -23.43 1.00 -11.30
N VAL A 474 -24.69 0.64 -11.52
CA VAL A 474 -25.15 0.08 -12.80
C VAL A 474 -25.18 1.13 -13.91
N SER A 475 -25.67 2.34 -13.63
CA SER A 475 -25.67 3.42 -14.62
C SER A 475 -24.25 3.85 -15.04
N ARG A 476 -23.31 3.86 -14.09
CA ARG A 476 -21.89 4.15 -14.37
C ARG A 476 -21.22 3.02 -15.17
N LEU A 477 -21.54 1.76 -14.84
CA LEU A 477 -21.07 0.62 -15.61
C LEU A 477 -21.56 0.69 -17.06
N LYS A 478 -22.85 0.93 -17.27
CA LYS A 478 -23.41 1.12 -18.62
C LYS A 478 -22.64 2.21 -19.37
N ARG A 479 -22.41 3.36 -18.75
CA ARG A 479 -21.66 4.46 -19.34
C ARG A 479 -20.24 4.08 -19.73
N LEU A 480 -19.54 3.32 -18.86
CA LEU A 480 -18.20 2.79 -19.14
C LEU A 480 -18.23 1.87 -20.37
N MET A 481 -19.17 0.91 -20.41
CA MET A 481 -19.29 -0.05 -21.50
C MET A 481 -19.54 0.63 -22.85
N GLU A 482 -20.55 1.51 -22.89
CA GLU A 482 -20.94 2.23 -24.11
C GLU A 482 -19.78 3.05 -24.69
N GLN A 483 -19.08 3.79 -23.83
CA GLN A 483 -17.98 4.62 -24.30
C GLN A 483 -16.75 3.78 -24.69
N THR A 484 -16.46 2.71 -23.95
CA THR A 484 -15.37 1.78 -24.32
C THR A 484 -15.60 1.17 -25.69
N ARG A 485 -16.82 0.69 -25.98
CA ARG A 485 -17.20 0.16 -27.31
C ARG A 485 -17.04 1.21 -28.41
N ALA A 486 -17.44 2.45 -28.12
CA ALA A 486 -17.32 3.56 -29.07
C ALA A 486 -15.86 3.90 -29.38
N ASP A 487 -15.04 4.09 -28.35
CA ASP A 487 -13.63 4.52 -28.51
C ASP A 487 -12.74 3.43 -29.10
N LEU A 488 -13.05 2.15 -28.84
CA LEU A 488 -12.38 1.01 -29.46
C LEU A 488 -12.96 0.63 -30.83
N LYS A 489 -14.05 1.28 -31.27
CA LYS A 489 -14.79 0.95 -32.51
C LYS A 489 -15.23 -0.52 -32.56
N ALA A 490 -15.59 -1.07 -31.42
CA ALA A 490 -16.00 -2.45 -31.20
C ALA A 490 -17.40 -2.51 -30.59
N PRO A 491 -18.49 -2.21 -31.37
CA PRO A 491 -19.83 -2.11 -30.84
C PRO A 491 -20.37 -3.41 -30.24
N GLU A 492 -19.86 -4.55 -30.70
CA GLU A 492 -20.23 -5.89 -30.26
C GLU A 492 -19.26 -6.48 -29.21
N LEU A 493 -18.37 -5.65 -28.62
CA LEU A 493 -17.44 -6.12 -27.59
C LEU A 493 -18.21 -6.68 -26.38
N ASP A 494 -18.00 -7.96 -26.14
CA ASP A 494 -18.63 -8.68 -25.02
C ASP A 494 -18.09 -8.23 -23.65
N TRP A 495 -19.00 -8.07 -22.71
CA TRP A 495 -18.68 -7.77 -21.32
C TRP A 495 -19.18 -8.88 -20.41
N PHE A 496 -18.31 -9.40 -19.58
CA PHE A 496 -18.57 -10.40 -18.53
C PHE A 496 -18.41 -9.70 -17.19
N VAL A 497 -19.54 -9.34 -16.57
CA VAL A 497 -19.54 -8.54 -15.35
C VAL A 497 -19.86 -9.41 -14.16
N SER A 498 -18.87 -9.70 -13.35
CA SER A 498 -19.06 -10.37 -12.07
C SER A 498 -19.47 -9.37 -10.99
N GLN A 499 -20.50 -9.72 -10.22
CA GLN A 499 -21.03 -8.90 -9.14
C GLN A 499 -20.82 -9.57 -7.79
N GLN A 500 -20.17 -8.84 -6.88
CA GLN A 500 -20.10 -9.20 -5.48
C GLN A 500 -21.37 -8.80 -4.73
N PRO A 501 -21.81 -9.55 -3.69
CA PRO A 501 -22.93 -9.15 -2.87
C PRO A 501 -22.62 -7.85 -2.12
N PRO A 502 -23.59 -6.96 -1.91
CA PRO A 502 -23.44 -5.85 -0.99
C PRO A 502 -23.20 -6.34 0.44
N THR A 503 -22.51 -5.53 1.23
CA THR A 503 -22.17 -5.85 2.63
C THR A 503 -23.36 -5.84 3.58
N ASP A 504 -24.49 -5.31 3.14
CA ASP A 504 -25.71 -5.12 3.91
C ASP A 504 -26.91 -5.68 3.13
N GLN A 505 -27.47 -6.79 3.60
CA GLN A 505 -28.61 -7.46 2.97
C GLN A 505 -29.85 -6.56 2.89
N GLU A 506 -30.07 -5.68 3.87
CA GLU A 506 -31.18 -4.76 3.87
C GLU A 506 -31.00 -3.67 2.81
N ALA A 507 -29.78 -3.21 2.59
CA ALA A 507 -29.46 -2.28 1.53
C ALA A 507 -29.52 -2.95 0.13
N LEU A 508 -29.26 -4.26 0.03
CA LEU A 508 -29.53 -5.06 -1.19
C LEU A 508 -30.98 -4.91 -1.63
N ASN A 509 -31.90 -5.11 -0.67
CA ASN A 509 -33.33 -5.08 -0.95
C ASN A 509 -33.82 -3.68 -1.31
N ARG A 510 -33.19 -2.62 -0.80
CA ARG A 510 -33.57 -1.22 -1.06
C ARG A 510 -32.98 -0.62 -2.33
N LEU A 511 -31.81 -1.07 -2.76
CA LEU A 511 -31.08 -0.48 -3.89
C LEU A 511 -30.97 -1.40 -5.11
N ASN A 512 -31.48 -2.54 -5.03
CA ASN A 512 -31.72 -3.55 -6.07
C ASN A 512 -30.69 -3.61 -7.24
N VAL A 513 -29.39 -3.38 -6.93
CA VAL A 513 -28.30 -3.37 -7.93
C VAL A 513 -28.29 -4.66 -8.75
N THR A 514 -28.60 -5.79 -8.11
CA THR A 514 -28.65 -7.10 -8.79
C THR A 514 -29.75 -7.15 -9.84
N ALA A 515 -30.93 -6.60 -9.54
CA ALA A 515 -32.04 -6.55 -10.54
C ALA A 515 -31.69 -5.58 -11.67
N GLU A 516 -31.21 -4.37 -11.35
CA GLU A 516 -30.80 -3.39 -12.36
C GLU A 516 -29.73 -3.95 -13.30
N LEU A 517 -28.73 -4.68 -12.76
CA LEU A 517 -27.69 -5.30 -13.58
C LEU A 517 -28.24 -6.48 -14.39
N THR A 518 -29.18 -7.25 -13.83
CA THR A 518 -29.85 -8.33 -14.55
C THR A 518 -30.71 -7.78 -15.70
N GLU A 519 -31.44 -6.68 -15.47
CA GLU A 519 -32.21 -5.99 -16.50
C GLU A 519 -31.32 -5.40 -17.59
N LEU A 520 -30.20 -4.79 -17.21
CA LEU A 520 -29.21 -4.29 -18.17
C LEU A 520 -28.68 -5.42 -19.05
N ALA A 521 -28.35 -6.57 -18.46
CA ALA A 521 -27.85 -7.74 -19.19
C ALA A 521 -28.94 -8.37 -20.10
N ALA A 522 -30.20 -8.30 -19.70
CA ALA A 522 -31.30 -8.73 -20.55
C ALA A 522 -31.56 -7.80 -21.78
N ALA A 523 -31.17 -6.53 -21.65
CA ALA A 523 -31.32 -5.52 -22.71
C ALA A 523 -30.10 -5.41 -23.64
N ASP A 524 -28.92 -5.87 -23.22
CA ASP A 524 -27.66 -5.81 -23.98
C ASP A 524 -27.18 -7.24 -24.28
N PRO A 525 -27.29 -7.72 -25.54
CA PRO A 525 -26.86 -9.09 -25.90
C PRO A 525 -25.36 -9.35 -25.71
N HIS A 526 -24.58 -8.30 -25.61
CA HIS A 526 -23.13 -8.33 -25.37
C HIS A 526 -22.76 -8.08 -23.90
N LEU A 527 -23.68 -8.32 -22.96
CA LEU A 527 -23.44 -8.26 -21.53
C LEU A 527 -23.88 -9.54 -20.83
N THR A 528 -22.94 -10.21 -20.18
CA THR A 528 -23.22 -11.35 -19.30
C THR A 528 -23.06 -10.94 -17.84
N HIS A 529 -24.13 -11.07 -17.05
CA HIS A 529 -24.09 -10.83 -15.61
C HIS A 529 -23.77 -12.11 -14.84
N ILE A 530 -22.68 -12.09 -14.05
CA ILE A 530 -22.18 -13.23 -13.29
C ILE A 530 -22.31 -12.93 -11.79
N LYS A 531 -23.21 -13.64 -11.11
CA LYS A 531 -23.37 -13.53 -9.65
C LYS A 531 -22.33 -14.41 -8.97
N VAL A 532 -21.45 -13.80 -8.15
CA VAL A 532 -20.41 -14.50 -7.39
C VAL A 532 -20.65 -14.40 -5.89
N PHE A 533 -21.88 -14.60 -5.46
CA PHE A 533 -22.31 -14.44 -4.08
C PHE A 533 -21.92 -15.62 -3.16
N ASP A 534 -21.57 -16.73 -3.76
CA ASP A 534 -21.18 -17.99 -3.12
C ASP A 534 -19.67 -18.13 -2.92
N LEU A 535 -18.86 -17.19 -3.43
CA LEU A 535 -17.42 -17.30 -3.28
C LEU A 535 -16.99 -17.07 -1.83
N PRO A 536 -15.97 -17.83 -1.35
CA PRO A 536 -15.40 -17.64 -0.03
C PRO A 536 -14.86 -16.22 0.15
N GLN A 537 -15.37 -15.53 1.16
CA GLN A 537 -14.91 -14.20 1.52
C GLN A 537 -14.00 -14.28 2.74
N GLN A 538 -12.84 -13.64 2.67
CA GLN A 538 -11.89 -13.57 3.78
C GLN A 538 -12.29 -12.49 4.79
N ASP A 539 -12.87 -11.41 4.31
CA ASP A 539 -13.47 -10.33 5.07
C ASP A 539 -14.77 -9.92 4.37
N ARG A 540 -15.56 -9.04 4.93
CA ARG A 540 -16.89 -8.64 4.44
C ARG A 540 -16.98 -8.31 2.96
N LEU A 541 -15.90 -7.82 2.37
CA LEU A 541 -15.82 -7.35 0.99
C LEU A 541 -14.72 -8.03 0.20
N LEU A 542 -13.72 -8.58 0.88
CA LEU A 542 -12.50 -9.04 0.24
C LEU A 542 -12.51 -10.55 0.10
N ILE A 543 -12.19 -10.99 -1.09
CA ILE A 543 -12.10 -12.40 -1.48
C ILE A 543 -10.66 -12.85 -1.25
N GLY A 544 -10.47 -13.91 -0.49
CA GLY A 544 -9.15 -14.49 -0.24
C GLY A 544 -8.69 -15.39 -1.37
N THR A 545 -7.54 -16.03 -1.19
CA THR A 545 -6.84 -16.84 -2.19
C THR A 545 -7.74 -17.88 -2.87
N GLU A 546 -8.46 -18.69 -2.11
CA GLU A 546 -9.37 -19.71 -2.65
C GLU A 546 -10.50 -19.09 -3.48
N GLY A 547 -11.11 -18.00 -2.98
CA GLY A 547 -12.18 -17.30 -3.65
C GLY A 547 -11.72 -16.63 -4.95
N ILE A 548 -10.52 -16.07 -5.01
CA ILE A 548 -9.95 -15.48 -6.23
C ILE A 548 -9.66 -16.55 -7.29
N VAL A 549 -9.15 -17.71 -6.89
CA VAL A 549 -9.00 -18.87 -7.80
C VAL A 549 -10.37 -19.29 -8.34
N ALA A 550 -11.39 -19.38 -7.48
CA ALA A 550 -12.74 -19.72 -7.91
C ALA A 550 -13.37 -18.66 -8.83
N LEU A 551 -13.10 -17.37 -8.57
CA LEU A 551 -13.54 -16.28 -9.44
C LEU A 551 -12.98 -16.42 -10.86
N GLY A 552 -11.67 -16.63 -10.99
CA GLY A 552 -11.06 -16.78 -12.31
C GLY A 552 -11.58 -17.99 -13.08
N LYS A 553 -11.77 -19.14 -12.41
CA LYS A 553 -12.41 -20.33 -12.99
C LYS A 553 -13.83 -20.00 -13.49
N ARG A 554 -14.64 -19.33 -12.66
CA ARG A 554 -16.03 -18.95 -12.99
C ARG A 554 -16.11 -18.01 -14.21
N LEU A 555 -15.20 -17.04 -14.28
CA LEU A 555 -15.13 -16.12 -15.44
C LEU A 555 -14.79 -16.88 -16.72
N ALA A 556 -13.79 -17.78 -16.68
CA ALA A 556 -13.40 -18.59 -17.83
C ALA A 556 -14.52 -19.54 -18.29
N GLU A 557 -15.12 -20.28 -17.36
CA GLU A 557 -16.22 -21.21 -17.65
C GLU A 557 -17.42 -20.49 -18.28
N THR A 558 -17.76 -19.29 -17.76
CA THR A 558 -18.86 -18.50 -18.31
C THR A 558 -18.59 -18.07 -19.75
N TYR A 559 -17.37 -17.64 -20.05
CA TYR A 559 -16.96 -17.35 -21.43
C TYR A 559 -17.08 -18.58 -22.33
N LEU A 560 -16.56 -19.72 -21.91
CA LEU A 560 -16.59 -20.97 -22.70
C LEU A 560 -18.03 -21.45 -22.98
N GLN A 561 -18.96 -21.22 -22.04
CA GLN A 561 -20.38 -21.56 -22.21
C GLN A 561 -21.13 -20.60 -23.15
N SER A 562 -20.61 -19.39 -23.35
CA SER A 562 -21.22 -18.38 -24.23
C SER A 562 -20.81 -18.53 -25.71
N ARG A 563 -19.87 -19.41 -26.00
CA ARG A 563 -19.34 -19.69 -27.36
C ARG A 563 -19.81 -21.03 -27.87
#